data_fc7993681210a622f650202d85a23cb2
#
_entry.id   fc7993681210a622f650202d85a23cb2
#
_cell.length_a   1.000
_cell.length_b   1.000
_cell.length_c   1.000
_cell.angle_alpha   90.00
_cell.angle_beta   90.00
_cell.angle_gamma   90.00
#
_symmetry.space_group_name_H-M   'P 1'
#
loop_
_entity.id
_entity.type
_entity.pdbx_description
1 polymer ?
#
loop_
_entity_poly.entity_id
_entity_poly.type
_entity_poly.pdbx_seq_one_letter_code
_entity_poly.pdbx_strand_id
1 'polypeptide(L)'
;ILDSNRQTLDYTREDIMPAMQGKAFVCACLNANDPLKDMRMVLQECKDMGVMSVSNIGPSISYVDHDSEIYKVMTSAGITLQNEIDMLRLAREEMGMVTIGLGFTLEDSIAVCEQAKPHIFCYHAGTTKGGLKGYDKGLTIEQTAEQTEHAYDECRKVHPDVILVAHGAAMETPKDAQFMLDNTSGHGFWTGSSTERIPIERAVTAAASEFAGLRFSD
;
A
#
# COMPACT_ATOMS: atom_id res chain seq x y z
N ILE A 1 -10.32 -15.85 9.72
CA ILE A 1 -10.33 -14.68 8.82
C ILE A 1 -10.79 -13.52 9.66
N LEU A 2 -10.02 -12.45 9.68
CA LEU A 2 -10.28 -11.27 10.48
C LEU A 2 -11.00 -10.23 9.62
N ASP A 3 -11.89 -9.45 10.24
CA ASP A 3 -12.51 -8.28 9.63
C ASP A 3 -11.46 -7.16 9.53
N SER A 4 -10.80 -7.04 8.38
CA SER A 4 -9.70 -6.10 8.18
C SER A 4 -10.16 -4.64 8.28
N ASN A 5 -11.35 -4.34 7.76
CA ASN A 5 -11.90 -2.98 7.88
C ASN A 5 -12.16 -2.61 9.34
N ARG A 6 -12.76 -3.52 10.11
CA ARG A 6 -13.00 -3.28 11.52
C ARG A 6 -11.71 -3.04 12.29
N GLN A 7 -10.70 -3.86 12.04
CA GLN A 7 -9.40 -3.67 12.67
C GLN A 7 -8.75 -2.33 12.28
N THR A 8 -8.78 -1.97 11.01
CA THR A 8 -8.28 -0.66 10.56
C THR A 8 -8.98 0.49 11.27
N LEU A 9 -10.32 0.44 11.37
CA LEU A 9 -11.09 1.49 12.03
C LEU A 9 -10.80 1.56 13.54
N ASP A 10 -10.73 0.42 14.21
CA ASP A 10 -10.46 0.36 15.66
C ASP A 10 -9.06 0.88 15.99
N TYR A 11 -8.01 0.39 15.32
CA TYR A 11 -6.64 0.92 15.51
C TYR A 11 -6.52 2.41 15.14
N THR A 12 -7.21 2.83 14.10
CA THR A 12 -7.21 4.24 13.71
C THR A 12 -7.81 5.10 14.82
N ARG A 13 -8.93 4.69 15.39
CA ARG A 13 -9.64 5.43 16.45
C ARG A 13 -8.87 5.43 17.77
N GLU A 14 -8.39 4.27 18.18
CA GLU A 14 -7.88 4.05 19.53
C GLU A 14 -6.41 4.41 19.67
N ASP A 15 -5.61 4.20 18.62
CA ASP A 15 -4.16 4.35 18.67
C ASP A 15 -3.63 5.46 17.75
N ILE A 16 -4.00 5.43 16.44
CA ILE A 16 -3.34 6.28 15.45
C ILE A 16 -3.75 7.73 15.58
N MET A 17 -5.05 8.02 15.58
CA MET A 17 -5.54 9.40 15.66
C MET A 17 -5.11 10.10 16.96
N PRO A 18 -5.17 9.46 18.14
CA PRO A 18 -4.64 10.05 19.36
C PRO A 18 -3.12 10.30 19.33
N ALA A 19 -2.34 9.41 18.72
CA ALA A 19 -0.89 9.55 18.62
C ALA A 19 -0.49 10.66 17.64
N MET A 20 -1.22 10.82 16.54
CA MET A 20 -0.90 11.79 15.48
C MET A 20 -1.12 13.24 15.90
N GLN A 21 -2.16 13.54 16.65
CA GLN A 21 -2.43 14.89 17.21
C GLN A 21 -2.33 16.02 16.15
N GLY A 22 -2.74 15.75 14.92
CA GLY A 22 -2.67 16.70 13.82
C GLY A 22 -1.26 16.94 13.23
N LYS A 23 -0.24 16.18 13.64
CA LYS A 23 1.15 16.32 13.13
C LYS A 23 1.31 15.84 11.69
N ALA A 24 0.46 14.90 11.26
CA ALA A 24 0.39 14.45 9.88
C ALA A 24 -1.05 14.02 9.55
N PHE A 25 -1.40 13.97 8.27
CA PHE A 25 -2.67 13.38 7.87
C PHE A 25 -2.61 11.85 7.96
N VAL A 26 -3.75 11.24 8.26
CA VAL A 26 -3.89 9.78 8.35
C VAL A 26 -4.60 9.28 7.09
N CYS A 27 -4.07 8.21 6.52
CA CYS A 27 -4.68 7.46 5.42
C CYS A 27 -5.14 6.10 5.93
N ALA A 28 -6.43 5.80 5.84
CA ALA A 28 -6.95 4.48 6.16
C ALA A 28 -6.87 3.56 4.92
N CYS A 29 -6.26 2.39 5.11
CA CYS A 29 -6.16 1.35 4.10
C CYS A 29 -7.36 0.41 4.23
N LEU A 30 -8.26 0.41 3.24
CA LEU A 30 -9.56 -0.24 3.33
C LEU A 30 -9.68 -1.41 2.34
N ASN A 31 -10.41 -2.44 2.75
CA ASN A 31 -10.81 -3.55 1.89
C ASN A 31 -12.17 -3.22 1.25
N ALA A 32 -12.15 -2.80 0.00
CA ALA A 32 -13.35 -2.50 -0.77
C ALA A 32 -14.17 -3.75 -1.13
N ASN A 33 -13.57 -4.92 -1.04
CA ASN A 33 -14.18 -6.21 -1.36
C ASN A 33 -14.77 -6.93 -0.14
N ASP A 34 -15.03 -6.21 0.96
CA ASP A 34 -15.70 -6.77 2.13
C ASP A 34 -17.20 -6.92 1.89
N PRO A 35 -17.73 -8.16 1.77
CA PRO A 35 -19.13 -8.38 1.41
C PRO A 35 -20.11 -8.06 2.55
N LEU A 36 -19.60 -7.78 3.75
CA LEU A 36 -20.40 -7.50 4.94
C LEU A 36 -20.46 -6.01 5.26
N LYS A 37 -19.82 -5.16 4.47
CA LYS A 37 -19.71 -3.72 4.72
C LYS A 37 -20.29 -2.90 3.57
N ASP A 38 -21.03 -1.87 3.92
CA ASP A 38 -21.31 -0.76 3.02
C ASP A 38 -20.13 0.22 3.06
N MET A 39 -19.43 0.36 1.95
CA MET A 39 -18.25 1.22 1.86
C MET A 39 -18.57 2.68 2.15
N ARG A 40 -19.76 3.16 1.85
CA ARG A 40 -20.19 4.52 2.22
C ARG A 40 -20.19 4.71 3.73
N MET A 41 -20.67 3.73 4.47
CA MET A 41 -20.67 3.78 5.94
C MET A 41 -19.26 3.71 6.51
N VAL A 42 -18.39 2.84 5.95
CA VAL A 42 -16.99 2.74 6.36
C VAL A 42 -16.24 4.05 6.12
N LEU A 43 -16.42 4.64 4.96
CA LEU A 43 -15.83 5.94 4.61
C LEU A 43 -16.35 7.08 5.49
N GLN A 44 -17.66 7.06 5.83
CA GLN A 44 -18.24 8.05 6.74
C GLN A 44 -17.63 7.92 8.14
N GLU A 45 -17.47 6.69 8.65
CA GLU A 45 -16.79 6.45 9.93
C GLU A 45 -15.35 6.97 9.93
N CYS A 46 -14.59 6.79 8.83
CA CYS A 46 -13.28 7.40 8.66
C CYS A 46 -13.34 8.94 8.77
N LYS A 47 -14.28 9.58 8.10
CA LYS A 47 -14.44 11.05 8.16
C LYS A 47 -14.79 11.53 9.56
N ASP A 48 -15.69 10.83 10.25
CA ASP A 48 -16.13 11.19 11.61
C ASP A 48 -14.98 11.11 12.62
N MET A 49 -13.99 10.26 12.36
CA MET A 49 -12.73 10.19 13.13
C MET A 49 -11.71 11.27 12.75
N GLY A 50 -11.94 12.03 11.68
CA GLY A 50 -10.98 13.01 11.16
C GLY A 50 -9.93 12.43 10.23
N VAL A 51 -10.13 11.21 9.71
CA VAL A 51 -9.27 10.62 8.68
C VAL A 51 -9.46 11.38 7.35
N MET A 52 -8.38 11.89 6.81
CA MET A 52 -8.41 12.76 5.62
C MET A 52 -8.24 11.99 4.31
N SER A 53 -7.67 10.80 4.35
CA SER A 53 -7.32 10.03 3.17
C SER A 53 -7.67 8.56 3.30
N VAL A 54 -7.96 7.93 2.17
CA VAL A 54 -8.19 6.48 2.07
C VAL A 54 -7.45 5.88 0.89
N SER A 55 -7.16 4.58 0.99
CA SER A 55 -6.47 3.82 -0.04
C SER A 55 -7.04 2.41 -0.17
N ASN A 56 -6.92 1.83 -1.36
CA ASN A 56 -7.18 0.42 -1.63
C ASN A 56 -5.97 -0.49 -1.36
N ILE A 57 -4.93 0.00 -0.66
CA ILE A 57 -3.72 -0.79 -0.32
C ILE A 57 -3.99 -1.88 0.74
N GLY A 58 -5.23 -2.05 1.17
CA GLY A 58 -5.69 -3.22 1.92
C GLY A 58 -5.48 -4.51 1.12
N PRO A 59 -6.22 -5.59 1.37
CA PRO A 59 -6.14 -6.78 0.54
C PRO A 59 -6.75 -6.49 -0.85
N SER A 60 -5.96 -5.92 -1.75
CA SER A 60 -6.33 -5.66 -3.14
C SER A 60 -6.27 -6.94 -3.97
N ILE A 61 -7.22 -7.13 -4.87
CA ILE A 61 -7.19 -8.25 -5.82
C ILE A 61 -6.05 -8.12 -6.83
N SER A 62 -5.53 -6.92 -7.05
CA SER A 62 -4.38 -6.66 -7.91
C SER A 62 -3.10 -7.40 -7.48
N TYR A 63 -3.03 -7.90 -6.25
CA TYR A 63 -1.93 -8.77 -5.79
C TYR A 63 -2.01 -10.21 -6.32
N VAL A 64 -3.14 -10.60 -6.87
CA VAL A 64 -3.37 -11.98 -7.31
C VAL A 64 -3.07 -12.09 -8.79
N ASP A 65 -2.27 -13.10 -9.15
CA ASP A 65 -1.98 -13.39 -10.56
C ASP A 65 -3.28 -13.63 -11.34
N HIS A 66 -3.53 -12.78 -12.34
CA HIS A 66 -4.77 -12.78 -13.14
C HIS A 66 -4.97 -14.06 -13.94
N ASP A 67 -3.89 -14.78 -14.27
CA ASP A 67 -3.96 -16.06 -14.98
C ASP A 67 -4.28 -17.23 -14.05
N SER A 68 -4.21 -17.02 -12.75
CA SER A 68 -4.43 -18.07 -11.75
C SER A 68 -5.90 -18.48 -11.60
N GLU A 69 -6.14 -19.74 -11.25
CA GLU A 69 -7.49 -20.22 -10.94
C GLU A 69 -8.08 -19.51 -9.69
N ILE A 70 -7.23 -19.09 -8.74
CA ILE A 70 -7.70 -18.38 -7.56
C ILE A 70 -8.25 -17.00 -7.93
N TYR A 71 -7.65 -16.29 -8.88
CA TYR A 71 -8.16 -15.01 -9.38
C TYR A 71 -9.54 -15.19 -10.01
N LYS A 72 -9.72 -16.21 -10.85
CA LYS A 72 -11.01 -16.52 -11.48
C LYS A 72 -12.10 -16.84 -10.46
N VAL A 73 -11.77 -17.62 -9.43
CA VAL A 73 -12.69 -17.93 -8.34
C VAL A 73 -13.06 -16.67 -7.55
N MET A 74 -12.09 -15.84 -7.19
CA MET A 74 -12.32 -14.59 -6.44
C MET A 74 -13.20 -13.63 -7.24
N THR A 75 -12.90 -13.41 -8.50
CA THR A 75 -13.69 -12.52 -9.37
C THR A 75 -15.11 -13.03 -9.60
N SER A 76 -15.29 -14.35 -9.78
CA SER A 76 -16.62 -14.95 -9.88
C SER A 76 -17.44 -14.81 -8.59
N ALA A 77 -16.78 -14.67 -7.44
CA ALA A 77 -17.41 -14.40 -6.15
C ALA A 77 -17.65 -12.89 -5.89
N GLY A 78 -17.37 -12.03 -6.88
CA GLY A 78 -17.58 -10.59 -6.76
C GLY A 78 -16.43 -9.81 -6.12
N ILE A 79 -15.28 -10.44 -5.89
CA ILE A 79 -14.06 -9.77 -5.42
C ILE A 79 -13.34 -9.23 -6.65
N THR A 80 -13.43 -7.92 -6.88
CA THR A 80 -12.99 -7.31 -8.14
C THR A 80 -12.22 -6.00 -7.91
N LEU A 81 -11.37 -5.65 -8.87
CA LEU A 81 -10.73 -4.33 -8.90
C LEU A 81 -11.75 -3.20 -9.04
N GLN A 82 -12.89 -3.47 -9.71
CA GLN A 82 -13.95 -2.46 -9.86
C GLN A 82 -14.50 -1.98 -8.52
N ASN A 83 -14.66 -2.87 -7.54
CA ASN A 83 -15.09 -2.48 -6.19
C ASN A 83 -14.09 -1.51 -5.53
N GLU A 84 -12.79 -1.72 -5.77
CA GLU A 84 -11.72 -0.83 -5.26
C GLU A 84 -11.76 0.53 -5.96
N ILE A 85 -11.94 0.54 -7.27
CA ILE A 85 -12.12 1.76 -8.07
C ILE A 85 -13.35 2.53 -7.61
N ASP A 86 -14.47 1.85 -7.41
CA ASP A 86 -15.73 2.48 -7.00
C ASP A 86 -15.64 3.06 -5.58
N MET A 87 -14.96 2.39 -4.66
CA MET A 87 -14.66 2.92 -3.32
C MET A 87 -13.83 4.22 -3.40
N LEU A 88 -12.77 4.24 -4.20
CA LEU A 88 -11.92 5.42 -4.37
C LEU A 88 -12.70 6.58 -5.03
N ARG A 89 -13.54 6.29 -6.03
CA ARG A 89 -14.43 7.30 -6.64
C ARG A 89 -15.41 7.87 -5.64
N LEU A 90 -16.10 7.01 -4.89
CA LEU A 90 -17.03 7.41 -3.84
C LEU A 90 -16.34 8.33 -2.82
N ALA A 91 -15.17 7.95 -2.34
CA ALA A 91 -14.40 8.73 -1.38
C ALA A 91 -14.02 10.11 -1.95
N ARG A 92 -13.56 10.17 -3.20
CA ARG A 92 -13.13 11.41 -3.84
C ARG A 92 -14.29 12.30 -4.24
N GLU A 93 -15.25 11.77 -5.00
CA GLU A 93 -16.27 12.57 -5.70
C GLU A 93 -17.42 12.99 -4.79
N GLU A 94 -17.83 12.10 -3.88
CA GLU A 94 -18.99 12.37 -3.04
C GLU A 94 -18.62 12.77 -1.62
N MET A 95 -17.49 12.27 -1.10
CA MET A 95 -17.12 12.51 0.29
C MET A 95 -15.98 13.52 0.46
N GLY A 96 -15.34 13.96 -0.63
CA GLY A 96 -14.30 15.00 -0.60
C GLY A 96 -13.03 14.56 0.15
N MET A 97 -12.73 13.26 0.17
CA MET A 97 -11.53 12.71 0.79
C MET A 97 -10.37 12.69 -0.20
N VAL A 98 -9.15 12.80 0.30
CA VAL A 98 -7.94 12.50 -0.48
C VAL A 98 -7.89 11.00 -0.75
N THR A 99 -7.60 10.61 -1.98
CA THR A 99 -7.53 9.20 -2.35
C THR A 99 -6.14 8.82 -2.85
N ILE A 100 -5.67 7.66 -2.39
CA ILE A 100 -4.42 7.05 -2.83
C ILE A 100 -4.77 5.73 -3.49
N GLY A 101 -4.64 5.68 -4.82
CA GLY A 101 -4.85 4.46 -5.58
C GLY A 101 -3.59 3.61 -5.61
N LEU A 102 -3.77 2.30 -5.64
CA LEU A 102 -2.69 1.33 -5.80
C LEU A 102 -3.02 0.36 -6.93
N GLY A 103 -2.00 0.02 -7.74
CA GLY A 103 -2.02 -1.07 -8.70
C GLY A 103 -0.73 -1.87 -8.63
N PHE A 104 -0.85 -3.17 -8.82
CA PHE A 104 0.27 -4.11 -8.83
C PHE A 104 0.69 -4.49 -10.24
N THR A 105 -0.28 -4.70 -11.13
CA THR A 105 -0.03 -4.91 -12.56
C THR A 105 -0.11 -3.58 -13.30
N LEU A 106 0.48 -3.51 -14.50
CA LEU A 106 0.37 -2.34 -15.37
C LEU A 106 -1.09 -2.07 -15.75
N GLU A 107 -1.83 -3.12 -16.10
CA GLU A 107 -3.24 -3.04 -16.50
C GLU A 107 -4.11 -2.45 -15.38
N ASP A 108 -3.98 -2.98 -14.17
CA ASP A 108 -4.71 -2.48 -13.00
C ASP A 108 -4.33 -1.04 -12.65
N SER A 109 -3.04 -0.70 -12.80
CA SER A 109 -2.53 0.65 -12.56
C SER A 109 -3.17 1.67 -13.49
N ILE A 110 -3.26 1.34 -14.77
CA ILE A 110 -3.93 2.17 -15.78
C ILE A 110 -5.43 2.27 -15.44
N ALA A 111 -6.10 1.16 -15.12
CA ALA A 111 -7.52 1.13 -14.81
C ALA A 111 -7.85 1.99 -13.57
N VAL A 112 -7.06 1.89 -12.50
CA VAL A 112 -7.23 2.71 -11.29
C VAL A 112 -7.02 4.20 -11.62
N CYS A 113 -5.95 4.55 -12.36
CA CYS A 113 -5.68 5.93 -12.74
C CYS A 113 -6.76 6.51 -13.63
N GLU A 114 -7.26 5.76 -14.61
CA GLU A 114 -8.27 6.21 -15.57
C GLU A 114 -9.64 6.38 -14.93
N GLN A 115 -10.08 5.39 -14.16
CA GLN A 115 -11.46 5.30 -13.69
C GLN A 115 -11.67 5.93 -12.31
N ALA A 116 -10.74 5.72 -11.36
CA ALA A 116 -10.83 6.32 -10.02
C ALA A 116 -10.25 7.74 -9.97
N LYS A 117 -9.29 8.06 -10.82
CA LYS A 117 -8.55 9.34 -10.82
C LYS A 117 -8.08 9.76 -9.44
N PRO A 118 -7.30 8.92 -8.74
CA PRO A 118 -6.87 9.21 -7.37
C PRO A 118 -5.97 10.44 -7.34
N HIS A 119 -5.93 11.16 -6.23
CA HIS A 119 -5.01 12.29 -6.04
C HIS A 119 -3.54 11.83 -6.07
N ILE A 120 -3.28 10.69 -5.47
CA ILE A 120 -1.97 10.05 -5.44
C ILE A 120 -2.13 8.63 -5.98
N PHE A 121 -1.22 8.20 -6.82
CA PHE A 121 -1.15 6.82 -7.28
C PHE A 121 0.17 6.19 -6.86
N CYS A 122 0.08 5.00 -6.27
CA CYS A 122 1.20 4.19 -5.82
C CYS A 122 1.35 2.97 -6.73
N TYR A 123 2.42 2.93 -7.53
CA TYR A 123 2.78 1.71 -8.24
C TYR A 123 3.49 0.75 -7.30
N HIS A 124 2.96 -0.46 -7.16
CA HIS A 124 3.53 -1.50 -6.31
C HIS A 124 4.40 -2.44 -7.14
N ALA A 125 5.70 -2.18 -7.18
CA ALA A 125 6.65 -2.89 -8.04
C ALA A 125 6.94 -4.34 -7.63
N GLY A 126 6.42 -4.78 -6.48
CA GLY A 126 6.61 -6.15 -5.98
C GLY A 126 6.81 -6.20 -4.46
N THR A 127 6.82 -7.41 -3.92
CA THR A 127 7.07 -7.62 -2.48
C THR A 127 8.46 -7.12 -2.10
N THR A 128 8.55 -6.35 -1.01
CA THR A 128 9.81 -5.78 -0.52
C THR A 128 10.82 -6.88 -0.18
N LYS A 129 12.01 -6.76 -0.74
CA LYS A 129 13.17 -7.62 -0.45
C LYS A 129 13.71 -7.36 0.96
N GLY A 130 14.68 -8.17 1.37
CA GLY A 130 15.44 -7.98 2.59
C GLY A 130 14.74 -8.35 3.88
N GLY A 131 15.49 -8.26 4.99
CA GLY A 131 15.09 -8.80 6.28
C GLY A 131 15.17 -10.34 6.33
N LEU A 132 14.70 -10.93 7.42
CA LEU A 132 14.74 -12.40 7.62
C LEU A 132 13.71 -13.16 6.78
N LYS A 133 12.64 -12.51 6.37
CA LYS A 133 11.49 -13.07 5.64
C LYS A 133 11.18 -12.34 4.33
N GLY A 134 12.12 -11.58 3.80
CA GLY A 134 11.97 -10.89 2.53
C GLY A 134 11.92 -11.84 1.33
N TYR A 135 11.37 -11.35 0.23
CA TYR A 135 11.36 -12.07 -1.04
C TYR A 135 12.68 -11.83 -1.79
N ASP A 136 13.55 -12.85 -1.82
CA ASP A 136 14.92 -12.73 -2.31
C ASP A 136 15.08 -12.88 -3.83
N LYS A 137 14.04 -13.32 -4.55
CA LYS A 137 14.03 -13.48 -6.01
C LYS A 137 13.45 -12.29 -6.78
N GLY A 138 13.31 -11.14 -6.13
CA GLY A 138 12.73 -9.95 -6.74
C GLY A 138 13.69 -9.22 -7.68
N LEU A 139 13.18 -8.15 -8.29
CA LEU A 139 13.89 -7.26 -9.20
C LEU A 139 15.13 -6.63 -8.56
N THR A 140 16.11 -6.22 -9.38
CA THR A 140 17.16 -5.28 -8.95
C THR A 140 16.58 -3.88 -8.77
N ILE A 141 17.32 -2.96 -8.16
CA ILE A 141 16.82 -1.58 -7.99
C ILE A 141 16.67 -0.86 -9.34
N GLU A 142 17.57 -1.14 -10.29
CA GLU A 142 17.50 -0.59 -11.65
C GLU A 142 16.27 -1.11 -12.40
N GLN A 143 16.02 -2.42 -12.34
CA GLN A 143 14.82 -3.03 -12.93
C GLN A 143 13.53 -2.51 -12.26
N THR A 144 13.57 -2.28 -10.94
CA THR A 144 12.47 -1.69 -10.22
C THR A 144 12.18 -0.27 -10.71
N ALA A 145 13.22 0.54 -10.94
CA ALA A 145 13.06 1.90 -11.44
C ALA A 145 12.52 1.91 -12.87
N GLU A 146 13.05 1.08 -13.76
CA GLU A 146 12.59 0.97 -15.15
C GLU A 146 11.11 0.58 -15.23
N GLN A 147 10.71 -0.46 -14.49
CA GLN A 147 9.33 -0.91 -14.44
C GLN A 147 8.39 0.14 -13.85
N THR A 148 8.84 0.84 -12.80
CA THR A 148 8.07 1.90 -12.15
C THR A 148 7.87 3.09 -13.07
N GLU A 149 8.93 3.54 -13.76
CA GLU A 149 8.83 4.65 -14.71
C GLU A 149 7.91 4.33 -15.88
N HIS A 150 7.99 3.11 -16.42
CA HIS A 150 7.07 2.68 -17.46
C HIS A 150 5.60 2.74 -16.99
N ALA A 151 5.30 2.29 -15.76
CA ALA A 151 3.97 2.38 -15.20
C ALA A 151 3.52 3.83 -15.01
N TYR A 152 4.44 4.72 -14.60
CA TYR A 152 4.16 6.15 -14.46
C TYR A 152 3.79 6.81 -15.78
N ASP A 153 4.54 6.51 -16.84
CA ASP A 153 4.28 7.04 -18.17
C ASP A 153 2.88 6.63 -18.67
N GLU A 154 2.52 5.37 -18.49
CA GLU A 154 1.19 4.89 -18.90
C GLU A 154 0.06 5.49 -18.05
N CYS A 155 0.25 5.60 -16.73
CA CYS A 155 -0.72 6.25 -15.84
C CYS A 155 -0.93 7.74 -16.18
N ARG A 156 0.14 8.47 -16.51
CA ARG A 156 0.04 9.87 -16.92
C ARG A 156 -0.74 10.09 -18.21
N LYS A 157 -0.73 9.13 -19.13
CA LYS A 157 -1.53 9.26 -20.37
C LYS A 157 -3.02 9.37 -20.08
N VAL A 158 -3.50 8.69 -19.05
CA VAL A 158 -4.92 8.67 -18.64
C VAL A 158 -5.25 9.62 -17.50
N HIS A 159 -4.25 9.99 -16.69
CA HIS A 159 -4.39 10.92 -15.55
C HIS A 159 -3.14 11.81 -15.41
N PRO A 160 -3.02 12.88 -16.21
CA PRO A 160 -1.79 13.69 -16.31
C PRO A 160 -1.33 14.35 -15.00
N ASP A 161 -2.27 14.75 -14.15
CA ASP A 161 -1.99 15.52 -12.92
C ASP A 161 -1.81 14.65 -11.67
N VAL A 162 -1.74 13.33 -11.82
CA VAL A 162 -1.61 12.41 -10.69
C VAL A 162 -0.26 12.55 -10.00
N ILE A 163 -0.27 12.61 -8.67
CA ILE A 163 0.95 12.50 -7.86
C ILE A 163 1.36 11.03 -7.82
N LEU A 164 2.58 10.73 -8.24
CA LEU A 164 3.10 9.36 -8.37
C LEU A 164 4.08 9.03 -7.26
N VAL A 165 3.91 7.89 -6.61
CA VAL A 165 4.81 7.39 -5.56
C VAL A 165 5.20 5.94 -5.83
N ALA A 166 6.45 5.59 -5.47
CA ALA A 166 6.98 4.25 -5.63
C ALA A 166 6.82 3.42 -4.34
N HIS A 167 6.65 2.10 -4.48
CA HIS A 167 6.57 1.17 -3.35
C HIS A 167 7.08 -0.22 -3.71
N GLY A 168 7.74 -0.87 -2.74
CA GLY A 168 8.01 -2.31 -2.78
C GLY A 168 9.28 -2.71 -3.52
N ALA A 169 9.34 -3.96 -3.95
CA ALA A 169 10.46 -4.62 -4.64
C ALA A 169 11.82 -4.37 -3.96
N ALA A 170 12.78 -3.77 -4.67
CA ALA A 170 14.14 -3.54 -4.17
C ALA A 170 14.29 -2.33 -3.24
N MET A 171 13.22 -1.61 -2.90
CA MET A 171 13.26 -0.47 -1.96
C MET A 171 13.32 -0.93 -0.50
N GLU A 172 14.50 -1.28 -0.01
CA GLU A 172 14.73 -1.74 1.36
C GLU A 172 15.20 -0.64 2.30
N THR A 173 15.95 0.31 1.78
CA THR A 173 16.66 1.33 2.56
C THR A 173 16.37 2.75 2.05
N PRO A 174 16.69 3.79 2.84
CA PRO A 174 16.61 5.17 2.35
C PRO A 174 17.45 5.45 1.11
N LYS A 175 18.57 4.71 0.90
CA LYS A 175 19.39 4.84 -0.31
C LYS A 175 18.66 4.32 -1.54
N ASP A 176 17.92 3.22 -1.40
CA ASP A 176 17.11 2.67 -2.49
C ASP A 176 15.95 3.60 -2.84
N ALA A 177 15.31 4.18 -1.82
CA ALA A 177 14.27 5.19 -2.03
C ALA A 177 14.84 6.43 -2.76
N GLN A 178 16.04 6.91 -2.37
CA GLN A 178 16.70 8.00 -3.06
C GLN A 178 17.03 7.64 -4.51
N PHE A 179 17.52 6.41 -4.75
CA PHE A 179 17.78 5.92 -6.12
C PHE A 179 16.50 5.99 -6.97
N MET A 180 15.36 5.57 -6.44
CA MET A 180 14.07 5.67 -7.15
C MET A 180 13.72 7.12 -7.48
N LEU A 181 13.88 8.06 -6.53
CA LEU A 181 13.63 9.48 -6.76
C LEU A 181 14.56 10.09 -7.82
N ASP A 182 15.82 9.62 -7.88
CA ASP A 182 16.81 10.12 -8.84
C ASP A 182 16.65 9.52 -10.25
N ASN A 183 16.01 8.36 -10.36
CA ASN A 183 15.91 7.59 -11.61
C ASN A 183 14.48 7.35 -12.12
N THR A 184 13.50 7.97 -11.48
CA THR A 184 12.11 7.98 -11.95
C THR A 184 11.51 9.39 -11.87
N SER A 185 10.43 9.61 -12.59
CA SER A 185 9.68 10.88 -12.54
C SER A 185 8.65 10.92 -11.39
N GLY A 186 8.80 10.04 -10.39
CA GLY A 186 7.96 10.00 -9.21
C GLY A 186 8.15 11.19 -8.28
N HIS A 187 7.12 11.48 -7.49
CA HIS A 187 7.10 12.62 -6.55
C HIS A 187 7.46 12.20 -5.11
N GLY A 188 7.57 10.89 -4.86
CA GLY A 188 7.83 10.36 -3.52
C GLY A 188 7.85 8.84 -3.48
N PHE A 189 7.83 8.31 -2.27
CA PHE A 189 7.82 6.89 -2.03
C PHE A 189 6.91 6.55 -0.84
N TRP A 190 6.42 5.33 -0.83
CA TRP A 190 5.66 4.75 0.27
C TRP A 190 6.45 3.61 0.89
N THR A 191 6.63 3.61 2.19
CA THR A 191 7.32 2.54 2.92
C THR A 191 6.31 1.62 3.61
N GLY A 192 6.63 0.34 3.68
CA GLY A 192 5.97 -0.67 4.49
C GLY A 192 7.04 -1.46 5.25
N SER A 193 7.38 -2.64 4.77
CA SER A 193 8.40 -3.52 5.40
C SER A 193 9.74 -2.83 5.69
N SER A 194 10.12 -1.84 4.91
CA SER A 194 11.36 -1.07 5.09
C SER A 194 11.42 -0.32 6.43
N THR A 195 10.27 0.14 6.93
CA THR A 195 10.17 0.89 8.20
C THR A 195 9.51 0.11 9.32
N GLU A 196 8.70 -0.89 9.00
CA GLU A 196 7.92 -1.65 9.97
C GLU A 196 8.61 -2.98 10.35
N ARG A 197 8.86 -3.84 9.37
CA ARG A 197 9.35 -5.20 9.60
C ARG A 197 10.87 -5.27 9.76
N ILE A 198 11.62 -4.75 8.79
CA ILE A 198 13.08 -4.95 8.69
C ILE A 198 13.83 -4.37 9.90
N PRO A 199 13.55 -3.15 10.37
CA PRO A 199 14.21 -2.61 11.56
C PRO A 199 13.91 -3.42 12.83
N ILE A 200 12.66 -3.87 13.00
CA ILE A 200 12.24 -4.66 14.16
C ILE A 200 12.91 -6.02 14.16
N GLU A 201 12.93 -6.72 13.02
CA GLU A 201 13.63 -8.02 12.88
C GLU A 201 15.10 -7.89 13.30
N ARG A 202 15.78 -6.86 12.81
CA ARG A 202 17.20 -6.62 13.11
C ARG A 202 17.42 -6.35 14.60
N ALA A 203 16.64 -5.44 15.18
CA ALA A 203 16.78 -5.05 16.59
C ALA A 203 16.49 -6.22 17.54
N VAL A 204 15.42 -6.96 17.32
CA VAL A 204 15.05 -8.12 18.15
C VAL A 204 16.09 -9.23 18.03
N THR A 205 16.56 -9.53 16.81
CA THR A 205 17.57 -10.58 16.60
C THR A 205 18.89 -10.22 17.26
N ALA A 206 19.34 -8.95 17.14
CA ALA A 206 20.56 -8.49 17.79
C ALA A 206 20.47 -8.64 19.32
N ALA A 207 19.43 -8.09 19.94
CA ALA A 207 19.22 -8.19 21.39
C ALA A 207 19.14 -9.64 21.88
N ALA A 208 18.36 -10.48 21.19
CA ALA A 208 18.25 -11.90 21.56
C ALA A 208 19.58 -12.63 21.47
N SER A 209 20.39 -12.32 20.45
CA SER A 209 21.73 -12.91 20.30
C SER A 209 22.68 -12.50 21.43
N GLU A 210 22.63 -11.23 21.86
CA GLU A 210 23.42 -10.75 22.98
C GLU A 210 23.06 -11.49 24.29
N PHE A 211 21.77 -11.61 24.61
CA PHE A 211 21.31 -12.37 25.77
C PHE A 211 21.68 -13.86 25.67
N ALA A 212 21.55 -14.48 24.51
CA ALA A 212 21.94 -15.88 24.31
C ALA A 212 23.46 -16.10 24.46
N GLY A 213 24.26 -15.06 24.32
CA GLY A 213 25.71 -15.08 24.50
C GLY A 213 26.17 -15.08 25.96
N LEU A 214 25.29 -14.80 26.93
CA LEU A 214 25.66 -14.74 28.34
C LEU A 214 26.18 -16.12 28.85
N ARG A 215 27.15 -16.06 29.77
CA ARG A 215 27.74 -17.21 30.43
C ARG A 215 27.68 -17.01 31.94
N PHE A 216 27.54 -18.10 32.66
CA PHE A 216 27.69 -18.09 34.12
C PHE A 216 29.18 -17.82 34.46
N SER A 217 29.40 -16.99 35.46
CA SER A 217 30.73 -16.89 36.09
C SER A 217 30.99 -18.16 36.92
N ASP A 218 32.14 -18.77 36.74
CA ASP A 218 32.58 -19.90 37.56
C ASP A 218 32.86 -19.45 39.01
#